data_714aed308147eded05a62510294ca6d7
#
_entry.id   714aed308147eded05a62510294ca6d7
#
_cell.length_a   1.000
_cell.length_b   1.000
_cell.length_c   1.000
_cell.angle_alpha   90.00
_cell.angle_beta   90.00
_cell.angle_gamma   90.00
#
_symmetry.space_group_name_H-M   'P 1'
#
loop_
_entity.id
_entity.type
_entity.pdbx_description
1 polymer ?
#
loop_
_entity_poly.entity_id
_entity_poly.type
_entity_poly.pdbx_seq_one_letter_code
_entity_poly.pdbx_strand_id
1 'polypeptide(L)'
;MSTGSTMMVHEASTLAWGNKADIQKVLNSLEAIDDSINSIYAERTGADKEVVAGWIENETWFTADEAIEVGLADGKHEKEKVENVVELDAEKIAEMVMNQFEQKYAAMLQPKAQETPKVTGLNKLFNKKGE
;
A
#
# COMPACT_ATOMS: atom_id res chain seq x y z
N MET A 1 8.96 0.21 -15.08
CA MET A 1 9.04 -1.15 -14.49
C MET A 1 10.17 -1.20 -13.49
N SER A 2 10.15 -2.12 -12.53
CA SER A 2 11.30 -2.33 -11.63
C SER A 2 12.35 -3.22 -12.28
N THR A 3 13.64 -3.08 -11.89
CA THR A 3 14.69 -4.00 -12.32
C THR A 3 14.33 -5.44 -11.93
N GLY A 4 14.40 -6.35 -12.89
CA GLY A 4 14.06 -7.77 -12.70
C GLY A 4 12.56 -8.08 -12.76
N SER A 5 11.69 -7.10 -13.02
CA SER A 5 10.27 -7.38 -13.29
C SER A 5 10.05 -7.84 -14.72
N THR A 6 8.99 -8.60 -14.92
CA THR A 6 8.50 -9.03 -16.23
C THR A 6 7.07 -8.52 -16.44
N MET A 7 6.68 -8.36 -17.70
CA MET A 7 5.34 -8.03 -18.16
C MET A 7 4.89 -9.12 -19.14
N MET A 8 3.67 -9.61 -19.00
CA MET A 8 3.07 -10.54 -19.94
C MET A 8 1.84 -9.90 -20.56
N VAL A 9 1.68 -10.04 -21.86
CA VAL A 9 0.49 -9.67 -22.62
C VAL A 9 -0.21 -10.93 -23.09
N HIS A 10 -1.53 -10.97 -22.96
CA HIS A 10 -2.35 -12.14 -23.31
C HIS A 10 -3.74 -11.72 -23.73
N GLU A 11 -4.47 -12.63 -24.38
CA GLU A 11 -5.89 -12.46 -24.70
C GLU A 11 -6.76 -12.37 -23.46
N ALA A 12 -7.90 -11.73 -23.58
CA ALA A 12 -8.91 -11.70 -22.54
C ALA A 12 -9.47 -13.12 -22.31
N SER A 13 -9.58 -13.51 -21.05
CA SER A 13 -10.09 -14.84 -20.70
C SER A 13 -11.21 -14.77 -19.68
N THR A 14 -12.18 -15.68 -19.80
CA THR A 14 -13.27 -15.78 -18.84
C THR A 14 -13.81 -17.20 -18.79
N LEU A 15 -14.57 -17.52 -17.73
CA LEU A 15 -15.35 -18.73 -17.64
C LEU A 15 -16.76 -18.47 -18.19
N ALA A 16 -17.18 -19.28 -19.18
CA ALA A 16 -18.50 -19.18 -19.77
C ALA A 16 -19.35 -20.40 -19.39
N TRP A 17 -20.61 -20.16 -19.07
CA TRP A 17 -21.60 -21.18 -18.76
C TRP A 17 -22.94 -20.81 -19.38
N GLY A 18 -23.63 -21.79 -19.93
CA GLY A 18 -24.96 -21.59 -20.51
C GLY A 18 -25.20 -22.42 -21.75
N ASN A 19 -26.26 -22.11 -22.49
CA ASN A 19 -26.54 -22.70 -23.78
C ASN A 19 -25.64 -22.12 -24.89
N LYS A 20 -25.72 -22.68 -26.11
CA LYS A 20 -24.89 -22.22 -27.24
C LYS A 20 -24.98 -20.69 -27.49
N ALA A 21 -26.18 -20.13 -27.38
CA ALA A 21 -26.37 -18.69 -27.63
C ALA A 21 -25.70 -17.84 -26.54
N ASP A 22 -25.72 -18.30 -25.30
CA ASP A 22 -25.08 -17.59 -24.19
C ASP A 22 -23.53 -17.63 -24.32
N ILE A 23 -22.98 -18.78 -24.67
CA ILE A 23 -21.54 -18.94 -24.93
C ILE A 23 -21.10 -18.07 -26.11
N GLN A 24 -21.92 -18.03 -27.19
CA GLN A 24 -21.60 -17.18 -28.34
C GLN A 24 -21.56 -15.67 -27.99
N LYS A 25 -22.46 -15.20 -27.10
CA LYS A 25 -22.39 -13.80 -26.62
C LYS A 25 -21.11 -13.51 -25.85
N VAL A 26 -20.67 -14.44 -25.03
CA VAL A 26 -19.42 -14.32 -24.29
C VAL A 26 -18.23 -14.27 -25.25
N LEU A 27 -18.20 -15.18 -26.24
CA LEU A 27 -17.16 -15.17 -27.28
C LEU A 27 -17.08 -13.83 -28.01
N ASN A 28 -18.20 -13.33 -28.50
CA ASN A 28 -18.25 -12.02 -29.17
C ASN A 28 -17.76 -10.87 -28.26
N SER A 29 -17.98 -10.99 -26.94
CA SER A 29 -17.49 -9.99 -25.97
C SER A 29 -15.97 -10.08 -25.81
N LEU A 30 -15.39 -11.28 -25.77
CA LEU A 30 -13.94 -11.47 -25.72
C LEU A 30 -13.27 -10.92 -26.97
N GLU A 31 -13.81 -11.24 -28.16
CA GLU A 31 -13.30 -10.70 -29.44
C GLU A 31 -13.25 -9.17 -29.43
N ALA A 32 -14.32 -8.51 -28.96
CA ALA A 32 -14.37 -7.05 -28.87
C ALA A 32 -13.34 -6.48 -27.85
N ILE A 33 -13.10 -7.18 -26.77
CA ILE A 33 -12.08 -6.80 -25.75
C ILE A 33 -10.67 -6.97 -26.36
N ASP A 34 -10.39 -8.07 -27.03
CA ASP A 34 -9.11 -8.35 -27.63
C ASP A 34 -8.77 -7.37 -28.74
N ASP A 35 -9.73 -7.00 -29.58
CA ASP A 35 -9.59 -5.93 -30.57
C ASP A 35 -9.24 -4.58 -29.94
N SER A 36 -9.86 -4.29 -28.80
CA SER A 36 -9.59 -3.05 -28.04
C SER A 36 -8.18 -3.08 -27.44
N ILE A 37 -7.79 -4.19 -26.80
CA ILE A 37 -6.45 -4.38 -26.20
C ILE A 37 -5.39 -4.27 -27.29
N ASN A 38 -5.57 -4.94 -28.43
CA ASN A 38 -4.67 -4.88 -29.57
C ASN A 38 -4.48 -3.44 -30.05
N SER A 39 -5.58 -2.69 -30.20
CA SER A 39 -5.53 -1.28 -30.63
C SER A 39 -4.78 -0.39 -29.64
N ILE A 40 -4.99 -0.58 -28.32
CA ILE A 40 -4.31 0.17 -27.25
C ILE A 40 -2.79 -0.11 -27.29
N TYR A 41 -2.40 -1.36 -27.41
CA TYR A 41 -0.99 -1.72 -27.45
C TYR A 41 -0.30 -1.26 -28.74
N ALA A 42 -0.99 -1.36 -29.90
CA ALA A 42 -0.47 -0.85 -31.17
C ALA A 42 -0.27 0.68 -31.12
N GLU A 43 -1.23 1.42 -30.57
CA GLU A 43 -1.09 2.86 -30.38
C GLU A 43 0.04 3.22 -29.41
N ARG A 44 0.17 2.46 -28.31
CA ARG A 44 1.18 2.70 -27.30
C ARG A 44 2.61 2.42 -27.78
N THR A 45 2.80 1.35 -28.53
CA THR A 45 4.11 0.88 -29.00
C THR A 45 4.51 1.43 -30.35
N GLY A 46 3.53 1.85 -31.16
CA GLY A 46 3.75 2.20 -32.57
C GLY A 46 3.99 0.98 -33.47
N ALA A 47 3.82 -0.24 -32.94
CA ALA A 47 3.97 -1.47 -33.71
C ALA A 47 2.70 -1.73 -34.56
N ASP A 48 2.86 -2.49 -35.65
CA ASP A 48 1.72 -2.93 -36.44
C ASP A 48 0.81 -3.85 -35.64
N LYS A 49 -0.53 -3.74 -35.88
CA LYS A 49 -1.53 -4.53 -35.15
C LYS A 49 -1.33 -6.04 -35.27
N GLU A 50 -0.81 -6.51 -36.38
CA GLU A 50 -0.50 -7.92 -36.62
C GLU A 50 0.64 -8.40 -35.73
N VAL A 51 1.63 -7.55 -35.48
CA VAL A 51 2.75 -7.85 -34.57
C VAL A 51 2.25 -7.92 -33.14
N VAL A 52 1.43 -6.95 -32.72
CA VAL A 52 0.82 -6.91 -31.39
C VAL A 52 -0.12 -8.09 -31.16
N ALA A 53 -0.94 -8.44 -32.15
CA ALA A 53 -1.78 -9.63 -32.11
C ALA A 53 -0.98 -10.90 -31.85
N GLY A 54 0.16 -11.03 -32.54
CA GLY A 54 1.09 -12.14 -32.31
C GLY A 54 1.67 -12.19 -30.89
N TRP A 55 1.95 -11.05 -30.26
CA TRP A 55 2.39 -11.01 -28.86
C TRP A 55 1.29 -11.48 -27.90
N ILE A 56 0.06 -11.04 -28.14
CA ILE A 56 -1.10 -11.35 -27.31
C ILE A 56 -1.47 -12.85 -27.42
N GLU A 57 -1.55 -13.36 -28.66
CA GLU A 57 -1.90 -14.78 -28.93
C GLU A 57 -0.85 -15.76 -28.36
N ASN A 58 0.43 -15.37 -28.38
CA ASN A 58 1.52 -16.21 -27.87
C ASN A 58 1.83 -16.01 -26.39
N GLU A 59 1.00 -15.26 -25.65
CA GLU A 59 1.23 -14.93 -24.22
C GLU A 59 2.67 -14.45 -23.99
N THR A 60 3.09 -13.42 -24.76
CA THR A 60 4.49 -13.00 -24.77
C THR A 60 4.90 -12.34 -23.46
N TRP A 61 6.01 -12.79 -22.93
CA TRP A 61 6.66 -12.24 -21.74
C TRP A 61 7.78 -11.30 -22.14
N PHE A 62 7.80 -10.12 -21.58
CA PHE A 62 8.83 -9.10 -21.77
C PHE A 62 9.57 -8.88 -20.46
N THR A 63 10.88 -8.86 -20.50
CA THR A 63 11.71 -8.28 -19.44
C THR A 63 11.47 -6.77 -19.36
N ALA A 64 11.97 -6.12 -18.31
CA ALA A 64 11.84 -4.67 -18.21
C ALA A 64 12.54 -3.93 -19.38
N ASP A 65 13.66 -4.46 -19.88
CA ASP A 65 14.39 -3.87 -21.00
C ASP A 65 13.63 -4.03 -22.32
N GLU A 66 13.15 -5.25 -22.60
CA GLU A 66 12.34 -5.52 -23.80
C GLU A 66 11.04 -4.71 -23.80
N ALA A 67 10.35 -4.59 -22.65
CA ALA A 67 9.13 -3.80 -22.54
C ALA A 67 9.37 -2.30 -22.83
N ILE A 68 10.56 -1.77 -22.49
CA ILE A 68 10.95 -0.40 -22.83
C ILE A 68 11.28 -0.31 -24.31
N GLU A 69 12.03 -1.26 -24.84
CA GLU A 69 12.44 -1.29 -26.25
C GLU A 69 11.24 -1.31 -27.19
N VAL A 70 10.21 -2.10 -26.88
CA VAL A 70 8.98 -2.15 -27.67
C VAL A 70 7.98 -1.04 -27.32
N GLY A 71 8.26 -0.18 -26.36
CA GLY A 71 7.42 0.95 -25.98
C GLY A 71 6.26 0.63 -25.03
N LEU A 72 6.16 -0.59 -24.49
CA LEU A 72 5.16 -0.97 -23.51
C LEU A 72 5.41 -0.33 -22.13
N ALA A 73 6.67 0.00 -21.82
CA ALA A 73 7.03 0.71 -20.60
C ALA A 73 7.86 1.97 -20.91
N ASP A 74 7.79 2.98 -20.03
CA ASP A 74 8.50 4.26 -20.22
C ASP A 74 9.96 4.20 -19.72
N GLY A 75 10.27 3.29 -18.80
CA GLY A 75 11.59 3.17 -18.21
C GLY A 75 11.64 2.21 -17.03
N LYS A 76 12.87 2.00 -16.53
CA LYS A 76 13.10 1.25 -15.30
C LYS A 76 13.17 2.18 -14.11
N HIS A 77 12.46 1.79 -13.05
CA HIS A 77 12.66 2.38 -11.74
C HIS A 77 13.85 1.65 -11.10
N GLU A 78 15.00 2.29 -11.14
CA GLU A 78 16.12 1.85 -10.32
C GLU A 78 15.77 2.14 -8.87
N LYS A 79 15.98 1.17 -7.99
CA LYS A 79 15.94 1.46 -6.56
C LYS A 79 16.95 2.60 -6.34
N GLU A 80 16.45 3.78 -5.96
CA GLU A 80 17.35 4.75 -5.36
C GLU A 80 18.14 3.98 -4.31
N LYS A 81 19.46 3.95 -4.44
CA LYS A 81 20.29 3.54 -3.31
C LYS A 81 19.83 4.46 -2.18
N VAL A 82 19.16 3.88 -1.20
CA VAL A 82 18.87 4.57 0.04
C VAL A 82 20.24 4.81 0.68
N GLU A 83 20.92 5.87 0.25
CA GLU A 83 22.16 6.35 0.88
C GLU A 83 21.89 6.94 2.27
N ASN A 84 20.64 7.01 2.65
CA ASN A 84 20.22 7.20 4.03
C ASN A 84 20.04 5.84 4.71
N VAL A 85 21.09 5.06 4.83
CA VAL A 85 21.35 4.41 6.09
C VAL A 85 21.53 5.59 7.05
N VAL A 86 20.45 6.01 7.72
CA VAL A 86 20.60 6.74 8.97
C VAL A 86 21.50 5.81 9.76
N GLU A 87 22.79 6.15 9.84
CA GLU A 87 23.73 5.51 10.75
C GLU A 87 23.09 5.81 12.10
N LEU A 88 22.31 4.81 12.54
CA LEU A 88 21.62 4.86 13.83
C LEU A 88 22.76 4.81 14.83
N ASP A 89 23.24 6.00 15.18
CA ASP A 89 24.24 6.21 16.21
C ASP A 89 23.66 5.56 17.47
N ALA A 90 24.19 4.38 17.78
CA ALA A 90 23.71 3.57 18.90
C ALA A 90 23.78 4.37 20.21
N GLU A 91 24.71 5.34 20.32
CA GLU A 91 24.80 6.25 21.46
C GLU A 91 23.62 7.20 21.51
N LYS A 92 23.20 7.79 20.38
CA LYS A 92 22.02 8.67 20.34
C LYS A 92 20.71 7.95 20.62
N ILE A 93 20.59 6.69 20.16
CA ILE A 93 19.42 5.88 20.50
C ILE A 93 19.42 5.55 21.98
N ALA A 94 20.55 5.14 22.55
CA ALA A 94 20.66 4.87 23.97
C ALA A 94 20.33 6.10 24.83
N GLU A 95 20.82 7.29 24.44
CA GLU A 95 20.55 8.55 25.12
C GLU A 95 19.05 8.93 25.03
N MET A 96 18.41 8.73 23.87
CA MET A 96 16.99 9.02 23.68
C MET A 96 16.11 8.05 24.49
N VAL A 97 16.47 6.79 24.56
CA VAL A 97 15.76 5.77 25.36
C VAL A 97 15.94 6.05 26.85
N MET A 98 17.14 6.41 27.29
CA MET A 98 17.41 6.75 28.71
C MET A 98 16.64 8.01 29.12
N ASN A 99 16.62 9.06 28.30
CA ASN A 99 15.84 10.27 28.58
C ASN A 99 14.32 10.01 28.68
N GLN A 100 13.78 9.15 27.83
CA GLN A 100 12.37 8.76 27.92
C GLN A 100 12.11 7.91 29.19
N PHE A 101 13.05 7.08 29.56
CA PHE A 101 12.94 6.25 30.77
C PHE A 101 12.98 7.12 32.03
N GLU A 102 13.90 8.06 32.13
CA GLU A 102 14.01 8.98 33.26
C GLU A 102 12.75 9.85 33.41
N GLN A 103 12.21 10.40 32.32
CA GLN A 103 10.98 11.19 32.37
C GLN A 103 9.78 10.35 32.86
N LYS A 104 9.67 9.12 32.39
CA LYS A 104 8.60 8.20 32.82
C LYS A 104 8.76 7.76 34.29
N TYR A 105 9.99 7.55 34.71
CA TYR A 105 10.29 7.14 36.10
C TYR A 105 10.12 8.31 37.08
N ALA A 106 10.55 9.52 36.71
CA ALA A 106 10.32 10.72 37.50
C ALA A 106 8.82 11.04 37.67
N ALA A 107 8.01 10.77 36.64
CA ALA A 107 6.55 10.92 36.73
C ALA A 107 5.89 9.87 37.66
N MET A 108 6.49 8.69 37.80
CA MET A 108 6.01 7.65 38.71
C MET A 108 6.40 7.90 40.16
N LEU A 109 7.52 8.59 40.43
CA LEU A 109 8.04 8.89 41.77
C LEU A 109 7.48 10.17 42.36
N GLN A 110 6.66 10.95 41.65
CA GLN A 110 5.95 12.07 42.25
C GLN A 110 4.93 11.53 43.27
N PRO A 111 5.03 11.89 44.56
CA PRO A 111 4.04 11.48 45.52
C PRO A 111 2.68 12.07 45.12
N LYS A 112 1.70 11.18 44.90
CA LYS A 112 0.31 11.63 44.74
C LYS A 112 0.01 12.51 45.94
N ALA A 113 -0.27 13.80 45.72
CA ALA A 113 -0.78 14.70 46.72
C ALA A 113 -2.00 14.02 47.36
N GLN A 114 -1.89 13.69 48.66
CA GLN A 114 -3.02 13.19 49.42
C GLN A 114 -4.08 14.27 49.42
N GLU A 115 -5.14 14.09 48.65
CA GLU A 115 -6.37 14.84 48.83
C GLU A 115 -6.87 14.51 50.24
N THR A 116 -6.69 15.47 51.13
CA THR A 116 -7.36 15.43 52.45
C THR A 116 -8.87 15.43 52.21
N PRO A 117 -9.61 14.44 52.73
CA PRO A 117 -11.05 14.44 52.55
C PRO A 117 -11.62 15.69 53.21
N LYS A 118 -12.27 16.56 52.40
CA LYS A 118 -13.08 17.67 52.93
C LYS A 118 -14.21 17.08 53.79
N VAL A 119 -14.03 17.11 55.09
CA VAL A 119 -15.12 16.81 56.04
C VAL A 119 -16.12 17.97 56.01
N THR A 120 -17.00 17.94 55.05
CA THR A 120 -18.16 18.84 54.98
C THR A 120 -19.34 18.08 55.56
N GLY A 121 -19.81 18.50 56.71
CA GLY A 121 -21.16 18.15 57.10
C GLY A 121 -21.43 17.76 58.56
N LEU A 122 -20.41 17.62 59.46
CA LEU A 122 -20.73 17.19 60.84
C LEU A 122 -20.83 18.31 61.87
N ASN A 123 -20.44 19.54 61.57
CA ASN A 123 -20.47 20.65 62.52
C ASN A 123 -21.80 21.40 62.58
N LYS A 124 -22.84 20.98 61.84
CA LYS A 124 -24.19 21.60 61.94
C LYS A 124 -25.12 20.90 62.86
N LEU A 125 -24.73 19.78 63.45
CA LEU A 125 -25.65 18.98 64.33
C LEU A 125 -25.44 19.17 65.83
N PHE A 126 -24.41 19.87 66.26
CA PHE A 126 -24.10 20.00 67.71
C PHE A 126 -24.25 21.41 68.28
N ASN A 127 -24.72 22.37 67.49
CA ASN A 127 -24.93 23.74 68.02
C ASN A 127 -26.43 24.15 68.03
N LYS A 128 -27.21 23.33 68.61
CA LYS A 128 -28.62 23.70 68.99
C LYS A 128 -28.94 23.26 70.40
N LYS A 129 -28.36 23.97 71.44
CA LYS A 129 -28.91 24.07 72.80
C LYS A 129 -28.37 25.34 73.44
N GLY A 130 -29.23 26.23 73.75
CA GLY A 130 -29.01 27.37 74.64
C GLY A 130 -29.79 28.59 74.18
N GLU A 131 -30.93 28.66 74.76
CA GLU A 131 -31.92 29.69 75.02
C GLU A 131 -33.12 29.77 74.10
#